data_50d6089362fa41d2867cc4a8f10a9ed5
#
_entry.id   50d6089362fa41d2867cc4a8f10a9ed5
#
_cell.length_a   1.000
_cell.length_b   1.000
_cell.length_c   1.000
_cell.angle_alpha   90.00
_cell.angle_beta   90.00
_cell.angle_gamma   90.00
#
_symmetry.space_group_name_H-M   'P 1'
#
loop_
_entity.id
_entity.type
_entity.pdbx_description
1 polymer ?
#
loop_
_entity_poly.entity_id
_entity_poly.type
_entity_poly.pdbx_seq_one_letter_code
_entity_poly.pdbx_strand_id
1 'polypeptide(L)'
;MNIAKYPFAILSAALFTVMLITPISSISNLIWLASADMPVGFITWIEVILFDFQRLGIALYAVVIIGFGIAFSVAGLISRYSSYSGKYLFAVAGAVAIGMALFLMVELLFQTQLLGGNRSIIGKILHCVAGFLGGYFFYYLVSVQRSYTFIIRFLGILYAYLVLGSALGWIFTPISAAADFGFVFNELSQAAQNALLRDFTSFFVATFLFMILGVITLNPIWFFSVAIIYIGAAIFNLIAIYVHGTVYNQIFVFEFILGSWPAILGLTIILKNDRTKNKFL
;
A
#
# COMPACT_ATOMS: atom_id res chain seq x y z
N MET A 1 20.84 -0.71 -20.25
CA MET A 1 20.35 -0.95 -18.86
C MET A 1 19.22 0.02 -18.58
N ASN A 2 18.02 -0.45 -18.30
CA ASN A 2 16.84 0.43 -18.17
C ASN A 2 16.87 1.13 -16.79
N ILE A 3 17.38 2.34 -16.73
CA ILE A 3 17.54 3.16 -15.51
C ILE A 3 16.20 3.31 -14.76
N ALA A 4 15.08 3.33 -15.49
CA ALA A 4 13.73 3.41 -14.92
C ALA A 4 13.34 2.22 -14.01
N LYS A 5 14.06 1.09 -14.05
CA LYS A 5 13.77 -0.07 -13.18
C LYS A 5 14.07 0.20 -11.71
N TYR A 6 15.10 1.00 -11.43
CA TYR A 6 15.57 1.19 -10.05
C TYR A 6 14.59 1.98 -9.17
N PRO A 7 14.10 3.17 -9.58
CA PRO A 7 13.11 3.90 -8.79
C PRO A 7 11.86 3.06 -8.53
N PHE A 8 11.39 2.35 -9.54
CA PHE A 8 10.21 1.52 -9.41
C PHE A 8 10.43 0.33 -8.46
N ALA A 9 11.60 -0.31 -8.51
CA ALA A 9 11.96 -1.37 -7.59
C ALA A 9 12.09 -0.87 -6.15
N ILE A 10 12.61 0.36 -5.94
CA ILE A 10 12.67 0.99 -4.61
C ILE A 10 11.25 1.22 -4.07
N LEU A 11 10.37 1.82 -4.87
CA LEU A 11 8.98 2.06 -4.48
C LEU A 11 8.28 0.75 -4.08
N SER A 12 8.43 -0.29 -4.90
CA SER A 12 7.83 -1.60 -4.64
C SER A 12 8.40 -2.28 -3.40
N ALA A 13 9.72 -2.19 -3.19
CA ALA A 13 10.37 -2.77 -2.02
C ALA A 13 10.00 -2.01 -0.74
N ALA A 14 9.94 -0.69 -0.79
CA ALA A 14 9.51 0.13 0.33
C ALA A 14 8.08 -0.20 0.75
N LEU A 15 7.20 -0.34 -0.22
CA LEU A 15 5.82 -0.71 0.00
C LEU A 15 5.68 -2.08 0.65
N PHE A 16 6.37 -3.10 0.10
CA PHE A 16 6.42 -4.44 0.68
C PHE A 16 6.91 -4.40 2.14
N THR A 17 7.93 -3.60 2.41
CA THR A 17 8.48 -3.44 3.77
C THR A 17 7.47 -2.80 4.72
N VAL A 18 6.76 -1.76 4.29
CA VAL A 18 5.72 -1.10 5.10
C VAL A 18 4.56 -2.05 5.40
N MET A 19 4.17 -2.89 4.44
CA MET A 19 3.16 -3.93 4.67
C MET A 19 3.56 -4.92 5.77
N LEU A 20 4.85 -5.15 5.98
CA LEU A 20 5.34 -5.98 7.07
C LEU A 20 5.48 -5.20 8.39
N ILE A 21 6.00 -3.97 8.33
CA ILE A 21 6.28 -3.14 9.51
C ILE A 21 4.98 -2.71 10.21
N THR A 22 3.96 -2.31 9.46
CA THR A 22 2.72 -1.78 10.05
C THR A 22 2.04 -2.80 10.96
N PRO A 23 1.77 -4.06 10.54
CA PRO A 23 1.20 -5.06 11.45
C PRO A 23 2.10 -5.38 12.65
N ILE A 24 3.42 -5.43 12.47
CA ILE A 24 4.36 -5.67 13.58
C ILE A 24 4.20 -4.59 14.65
N SER A 25 4.08 -3.33 14.25
CA SER A 25 3.88 -2.21 15.17
C SER A 25 2.51 -2.25 15.85
N SER A 26 1.44 -2.48 15.09
CA SER A 26 0.06 -2.56 15.62
C SER A 26 -0.09 -3.70 16.61
N ILE A 27 0.38 -4.91 16.24
CA ILE A 27 0.34 -6.10 17.10
C ILE A 27 1.13 -5.87 18.38
N SER A 28 2.31 -5.23 18.31
CA SER A 28 3.11 -4.94 19.51
C SER A 28 2.38 -3.97 20.46
N ASN A 29 1.65 -2.98 19.93
CA ASN A 29 0.81 -2.10 20.74
C ASN A 29 -0.35 -2.84 21.39
N LEU A 30 -1.03 -3.71 20.64
CA LEU A 30 -2.17 -4.49 21.14
C LEU A 30 -1.75 -5.49 22.22
N ILE A 31 -0.59 -6.14 22.06
CA ILE A 31 -0.02 -7.03 23.10
C ILE A 31 0.29 -6.22 24.37
N TRP A 32 0.84 -5.02 24.23
CA TRP A 32 1.11 -4.14 25.37
C TRP A 32 -0.19 -3.72 26.08
N LEU A 33 -1.24 -3.33 25.35
CA LEU A 33 -2.54 -3.00 25.90
C LEU A 33 -3.16 -4.18 26.64
N ALA A 34 -3.10 -5.38 26.05
CA ALA A 34 -3.58 -6.59 26.69
C ALA A 34 -2.81 -6.93 27.99
N SER A 35 -1.50 -6.64 28.03
CA SER A 35 -0.68 -6.82 29.25
C SER A 35 -0.97 -5.79 30.34
N ALA A 36 -1.64 -4.70 30.00
CA ALA A 36 -2.11 -3.66 30.92
C ALA A 36 -3.59 -3.86 31.34
N ASP A 37 -4.10 -5.07 31.23
CA ASP A 37 -5.48 -5.49 31.57
C ASP A 37 -6.57 -4.68 30.81
N MET A 38 -6.24 -4.09 29.65
CA MET A 38 -7.23 -3.47 28.80
C MET A 38 -7.93 -4.50 27.92
N PRO A 39 -9.27 -4.47 27.79
CA PRO A 39 -10.00 -5.43 26.97
C PRO A 39 -9.69 -5.21 25.49
N VAL A 40 -8.99 -6.14 24.87
CA VAL A 40 -8.65 -6.11 23.45
C VAL A 40 -9.35 -7.28 22.76
N GLY A 41 -10.53 -6.99 22.18
CA GLY A 41 -11.30 -7.98 21.43
C GLY A 41 -10.73 -8.25 20.04
N PHE A 42 -11.11 -9.37 19.41
CA PHE A 42 -10.65 -9.74 18.07
C PHE A 42 -10.96 -8.66 17.02
N ILE A 43 -12.12 -8.03 17.10
CA ILE A 43 -12.51 -6.94 16.20
C ILE A 43 -11.56 -5.75 16.36
N THR A 44 -11.20 -5.38 17.59
CA THR A 44 -10.24 -4.29 17.88
C THR A 44 -8.88 -4.54 17.23
N TRP A 45 -8.41 -5.80 17.17
CA TRP A 45 -7.17 -6.13 16.46
C TRP A 45 -7.24 -5.78 14.97
N ILE A 46 -8.35 -6.12 14.33
CA ILE A 46 -8.55 -5.84 12.90
C ILE A 46 -8.64 -4.33 12.67
N GLU A 47 -9.45 -3.63 13.46
CA GLU A 47 -9.65 -2.18 13.36
C GLU A 47 -8.34 -1.41 13.51
N VAL A 48 -7.54 -1.72 14.54
CA VAL A 48 -6.26 -1.04 14.80
C VAL A 48 -5.28 -1.29 13.66
N ILE A 49 -5.15 -2.52 13.17
CA ILE A 49 -4.26 -2.83 12.04
C ILE A 49 -4.69 -2.07 10.79
N LEU A 50 -5.98 -2.04 10.47
CA LEU A 50 -6.50 -1.31 9.30
C LEU A 50 -6.31 0.20 9.43
N PHE A 51 -6.59 0.75 10.61
CA PHE A 51 -6.38 2.17 10.91
C PHE A 51 -4.90 2.57 10.76
N ASP A 52 -4.00 1.77 11.32
CA ASP A 52 -2.57 2.02 11.23
C ASP A 52 -2.06 1.94 9.77
N PHE A 53 -2.60 1.06 8.95
CA PHE A 53 -2.29 1.05 7.52
C PHE A 53 -2.69 2.34 6.82
N GLN A 54 -3.85 2.89 7.14
CA GLN A 54 -4.36 4.11 6.52
C GLN A 54 -3.62 5.36 6.98
N ARG A 55 -3.28 5.44 8.24
CA ARG A 55 -2.69 6.65 8.85
C ARG A 55 -1.17 6.58 8.96
N LEU A 56 -0.66 5.55 9.59
CA LEU A 56 0.77 5.37 9.82
C LEU A 56 1.51 4.86 8.57
N GLY A 57 0.88 3.98 7.79
CA GLY A 57 1.49 3.35 6.61
C GLY A 57 1.98 4.33 5.57
N ILE A 58 1.25 5.42 5.31
CA ILE A 58 1.62 6.45 4.33
C ILE A 58 2.90 7.19 4.77
N ALA A 59 2.96 7.59 6.04
CA ALA A 59 4.12 8.29 6.58
C ALA A 59 5.36 7.37 6.61
N LEU A 60 5.19 6.12 7.03
CA LEU A 60 6.25 5.12 7.00
C LEU A 60 6.74 4.85 5.58
N TYR A 61 5.85 4.80 4.60
CA TYR A 61 6.21 4.59 3.21
C TYR A 61 7.16 5.67 2.70
N ALA A 62 6.88 6.94 3.00
CA ALA A 62 7.78 8.04 2.63
C ALA A 62 9.17 7.90 3.28
N VAL A 63 9.22 7.59 4.58
CA VAL A 63 10.47 7.39 5.31
C VAL A 63 11.28 6.21 4.74
N VAL A 64 10.61 5.09 4.45
CA VAL A 64 11.27 3.89 3.92
C VAL A 64 11.77 4.11 2.49
N ILE A 65 11.05 4.87 1.63
CA ILE A 65 11.54 5.24 0.31
C ILE A 65 12.87 6.00 0.39
N ILE A 66 12.94 7.00 1.26
CA ILE A 66 14.15 7.80 1.44
C ILE A 66 15.29 6.92 1.96
N GLY A 67 15.04 6.13 3.01
CA GLY A 67 16.01 5.22 3.59
C GLY A 67 16.54 4.19 2.58
N PHE A 68 15.65 3.55 1.82
CA PHE A 68 16.01 2.59 0.78
C PHE A 68 16.71 3.26 -0.40
N GLY A 69 16.31 4.47 -0.79
CA GLY A 69 16.98 5.24 -1.82
C GLY A 69 18.47 5.45 -1.51
N ILE A 70 18.79 5.86 -0.29
CA ILE A 70 20.16 6.06 0.19
C ILE A 70 20.89 4.72 0.31
N ALA A 71 20.32 3.77 1.06
CA ALA A 71 20.97 2.50 1.38
C ALA A 71 21.24 1.65 0.13
N PHE A 72 20.31 1.59 -0.80
CA PHE A 72 20.48 0.80 -2.03
C PHE A 72 21.41 1.49 -3.03
N SER A 73 21.51 2.82 -3.01
CA SER A 73 22.54 3.54 -3.79
C SER A 73 23.95 3.18 -3.29
N VAL A 74 24.16 3.20 -1.98
CA VAL A 74 25.43 2.81 -1.36
C VAL A 74 25.73 1.33 -1.62
N ALA A 75 24.75 0.44 -1.40
CA ALA A 75 24.93 -0.99 -1.68
C ALA A 75 25.23 -1.25 -3.17
N GLY A 76 24.61 -0.51 -4.08
CA GLY A 76 24.89 -0.57 -5.50
C GLY A 76 26.31 -0.16 -5.87
N LEU A 77 26.85 0.85 -5.19
CA LEU A 77 28.26 1.24 -5.34
C LEU A 77 29.20 0.15 -4.81
N ILE A 78 28.95 -0.36 -3.60
CA ILE A 78 29.76 -1.43 -2.99
C ILE A 78 29.73 -2.69 -3.86
N SER A 79 28.58 -3.05 -4.44
CA SER A 79 28.45 -4.25 -5.27
C SER A 79 29.29 -4.21 -6.54
N ARG A 80 29.74 -3.04 -7.00
CA ARG A 80 30.64 -2.89 -8.17
C ARG A 80 32.07 -3.25 -7.85
N TYR A 81 32.47 -3.13 -6.58
CA TYR A 81 33.85 -3.33 -6.12
C TYR A 81 34.02 -4.58 -5.27
N SER A 82 32.92 -5.26 -4.94
CA SER A 82 32.89 -6.42 -4.04
C SER A 82 32.49 -7.69 -4.78
N SER A 83 33.13 -8.80 -4.41
CA SER A 83 32.77 -10.16 -4.89
C SER A 83 31.55 -10.74 -4.15
N TYR A 84 30.99 -10.04 -3.18
CA TYR A 84 29.82 -10.52 -2.43
C TYR A 84 28.58 -10.60 -3.29
N SER A 85 27.75 -11.61 -3.03
CA SER A 85 26.47 -11.76 -3.72
C SER A 85 25.57 -10.55 -3.49
N GLY A 86 25.18 -9.85 -4.56
CA GLY A 86 24.36 -8.65 -4.48
C GLY A 86 23.07 -8.83 -3.69
N LYS A 87 22.46 -10.06 -3.71
CA LYS A 87 21.23 -10.34 -2.97
C LYS A 87 21.35 -10.12 -1.45
N TYR A 88 22.47 -10.56 -0.85
CA TYR A 88 22.68 -10.38 0.58
C TYR A 88 23.10 -8.94 0.91
N LEU A 89 23.83 -8.30 0.01
CA LEU A 89 24.25 -6.92 0.19
C LEU A 89 23.06 -5.97 0.24
N PHE A 90 22.11 -6.08 -0.69
CA PHE A 90 20.89 -5.28 -0.66
C PHE A 90 19.97 -5.66 0.50
N ALA A 91 19.91 -6.94 0.88
CA ALA A 91 19.13 -7.37 2.03
C ALA A 91 19.64 -6.75 3.34
N VAL A 92 20.96 -6.79 3.56
CA VAL A 92 21.59 -6.15 4.72
C VAL A 92 21.43 -4.63 4.68
N ALA A 93 21.58 -4.01 3.51
CA ALA A 93 21.34 -2.57 3.34
C ALA A 93 19.90 -2.17 3.73
N GLY A 94 18.90 -3.00 3.37
CA GLY A 94 17.52 -2.79 3.78
C GLY A 94 17.30 -2.90 5.29
N ALA A 95 17.94 -3.89 5.93
CA ALA A 95 17.88 -4.03 7.40
C ALA A 95 18.53 -2.82 8.11
N VAL A 96 19.68 -2.38 7.63
CA VAL A 96 20.40 -1.20 8.17
C VAL A 96 19.58 0.06 7.96
N ALA A 97 18.95 0.24 6.79
CA ALA A 97 18.09 1.39 6.53
C ALA A 97 16.93 1.50 7.52
N ILE A 98 16.26 0.39 7.80
CA ILE A 98 15.17 0.37 8.78
C ILE A 98 15.70 0.57 10.20
N GLY A 99 16.79 -0.09 10.58
CA GLY A 99 17.43 0.11 11.90
C GLY A 99 17.82 1.57 12.13
N MET A 100 18.41 2.22 11.13
CA MET A 100 18.76 3.65 11.18
C MET A 100 17.51 4.54 11.24
N ALA A 101 16.48 4.23 10.48
CA ALA A 101 15.22 4.99 10.54
C ALA A 101 14.57 4.92 11.93
N LEU A 102 14.57 3.73 12.56
CA LEU A 102 14.07 3.55 13.94
C LEU A 102 14.91 4.34 14.95
N PHE A 103 16.22 4.33 14.80
CA PHE A 103 17.14 5.09 15.67
C PHE A 103 16.95 6.59 15.50
N LEU A 104 16.99 7.11 14.27
CA LEU A 104 16.86 8.54 14.01
C LEU A 104 15.49 9.09 14.40
N MET A 105 14.44 8.28 14.29
CA MET A 105 13.09 8.66 14.68
C MET A 105 13.01 8.97 16.20
N VAL A 106 13.72 8.21 17.02
CA VAL A 106 13.78 8.44 18.47
C VAL A 106 14.72 9.61 18.81
N GLU A 107 15.95 9.59 18.26
CA GLU A 107 16.99 10.52 18.70
C GLU A 107 16.84 11.93 18.12
N LEU A 108 16.37 12.08 16.87
CA LEU A 108 16.37 13.37 16.19
C LEU A 108 14.99 14.01 16.04
N LEU A 109 13.93 13.21 15.85
CA LEU A 109 12.64 13.79 15.44
C LEU A 109 11.67 13.93 16.59
N PHE A 110 11.49 12.91 17.41
CA PHE A 110 10.35 12.86 18.33
C PHE A 110 10.71 12.67 19.80
N GLN A 111 11.94 12.27 20.11
CA GLN A 111 12.37 11.87 21.46
C GLN A 111 11.43 10.84 22.14
N THR A 112 10.55 10.24 21.35
CA THR A 112 9.57 9.22 21.77
C THR A 112 9.52 8.09 20.78
N GLN A 113 9.12 6.91 21.25
CA GLN A 113 8.97 5.70 20.42
C GLN A 113 7.58 5.69 19.78
N LEU A 114 7.44 6.27 18.60
CA LEU A 114 6.17 6.33 17.88
C LEU A 114 5.65 4.95 17.45
N LEU A 115 6.59 4.05 17.07
CA LEU A 115 6.24 2.70 16.65
C LEU A 115 6.21 1.78 17.86
N GLY A 116 5.06 1.13 18.11
CA GLY A 116 4.88 0.23 19.24
C GLY A 116 5.92 -0.90 19.30
N GLY A 117 6.26 -1.46 18.14
CA GLY A 117 7.30 -2.48 18.02
C GLY A 117 8.71 -1.99 18.41
N ASN A 118 8.99 -0.70 18.31
CA ASN A 118 10.28 -0.14 18.67
C ASN A 118 10.55 -0.10 20.20
N ARG A 119 9.53 -0.35 21.02
CA ARG A 119 9.64 -0.40 22.49
C ARG A 119 10.31 -1.67 23.01
N SER A 120 10.37 -2.74 22.22
CA SER A 120 10.96 -4.02 22.58
C SER A 120 12.13 -4.38 21.68
N ILE A 121 13.10 -5.15 22.21
CA ILE A 121 14.25 -5.66 21.41
C ILE A 121 13.73 -6.57 20.29
N ILE A 122 12.74 -7.42 20.58
CA ILE A 122 12.13 -8.32 19.59
C ILE A 122 11.48 -7.53 18.48
N GLY A 123 10.74 -6.49 18.82
CA GLY A 123 10.10 -5.62 17.83
C GLY A 123 11.13 -4.90 16.93
N LYS A 124 12.24 -4.39 17.49
CA LYS A 124 13.33 -3.80 16.70
C LYS A 124 13.92 -4.82 15.71
N ILE A 125 14.17 -6.04 16.17
CA ILE A 125 14.66 -7.13 15.31
C ILE A 125 13.67 -7.43 14.19
N LEU A 126 12.39 -7.56 14.50
CA LEU A 126 11.35 -7.83 13.49
C LEU A 126 11.25 -6.74 12.44
N HIS A 127 11.38 -5.46 12.83
CA HIS A 127 11.45 -4.35 11.88
C HIS A 127 12.69 -4.43 10.97
N CYS A 128 13.86 -4.75 11.55
CA CYS A 128 15.08 -4.95 10.75
C CYS A 128 14.96 -6.16 9.81
N VAL A 129 14.30 -7.25 10.24
CA VAL A 129 13.98 -8.40 9.38
C VAL A 129 13.04 -8.00 8.24
N ALA A 130 12.04 -7.18 8.50
CA ALA A 130 11.18 -6.64 7.44
C ALA A 130 11.99 -5.82 6.42
N GLY A 131 12.94 -4.99 6.89
CA GLY A 131 13.87 -4.26 6.04
C GLY A 131 14.78 -5.18 5.22
N PHE A 132 15.30 -6.26 5.84
CA PHE A 132 16.08 -7.30 5.16
C PHE A 132 15.30 -7.95 4.02
N LEU A 133 14.07 -8.35 4.28
CA LEU A 133 13.18 -8.93 3.27
C LEU A 133 12.88 -7.93 2.15
N GLY A 134 12.68 -6.65 2.49
CA GLY A 134 12.51 -5.59 1.51
C GLY A 134 13.73 -5.39 0.60
N GLY A 135 14.93 -5.41 1.15
CA GLY A 135 16.18 -5.32 0.37
C GLY A 135 16.43 -6.55 -0.50
N TYR A 136 16.11 -7.75 0.00
CA TYR A 136 16.15 -8.98 -0.78
C TYR A 136 15.15 -8.93 -1.95
N PHE A 137 13.95 -8.43 -1.70
CA PHE A 137 12.91 -8.24 -2.68
C PHE A 137 13.32 -7.22 -3.75
N PHE A 138 13.94 -6.09 -3.35
CA PHE A 138 14.52 -5.13 -4.29
C PHE A 138 15.50 -5.80 -5.25
N TYR A 139 16.47 -6.55 -4.72
CA TYR A 139 17.43 -7.27 -5.56
C TYR A 139 16.74 -8.22 -6.54
N TYR A 140 15.74 -8.95 -6.07
CA TYR A 140 14.94 -9.85 -6.91
C TYR A 140 14.28 -9.09 -8.06
N LEU A 141 13.66 -7.93 -7.80
CA LEU A 141 13.03 -7.10 -8.82
C LEU A 141 14.02 -6.58 -9.87
N VAL A 142 15.21 -6.22 -9.45
CA VAL A 142 16.25 -5.68 -10.34
C VAL A 142 16.94 -6.78 -11.16
N SER A 143 17.17 -7.96 -10.58
CA SER A 143 17.92 -9.06 -11.20
C SER A 143 17.11 -9.92 -12.17
N VAL A 144 15.80 -10.05 -11.97
CA VAL A 144 14.96 -10.95 -12.81
C VAL A 144 14.50 -10.24 -14.08
N GLN A 145 14.79 -10.82 -15.23
CA GLN A 145 14.33 -10.29 -16.54
C GLN A 145 12.80 -10.28 -16.70
N ARG A 146 12.07 -11.09 -15.92
CA ARG A 146 10.60 -11.13 -15.85
C ARG A 146 9.98 -10.21 -14.79
N SER A 147 10.73 -9.27 -14.26
CA SER A 147 10.31 -8.32 -13.19
C SER A 147 8.98 -7.63 -13.44
N TYR A 148 8.67 -7.36 -14.69
CA TYR A 148 7.49 -6.66 -15.13
C TYR A 148 6.15 -7.32 -14.70
N THR A 149 5.97 -8.61 -14.97
CA THR A 149 4.74 -9.34 -14.60
C THR A 149 4.58 -9.37 -13.08
N PHE A 150 5.69 -9.55 -12.38
CA PHE A 150 5.71 -9.54 -10.93
C PHE A 150 5.32 -8.16 -10.37
N ILE A 151 5.86 -7.09 -10.96
CA ILE A 151 5.55 -5.71 -10.58
C ILE A 151 4.06 -5.40 -10.75
N ILE A 152 3.47 -5.78 -11.90
CA ILE A 152 2.03 -5.59 -12.12
C ILE A 152 1.20 -6.36 -11.10
N ARG A 153 1.55 -7.62 -10.84
CA ARG A 153 0.85 -8.43 -9.84
C ARG A 153 0.97 -7.82 -8.45
N PHE A 154 2.18 -7.41 -8.08
CA PHE A 154 2.40 -6.79 -6.77
C PHE A 154 1.59 -5.51 -6.59
N LEU A 155 1.67 -4.58 -7.55
CA LEU A 155 0.90 -3.33 -7.49
C LEU A 155 -0.62 -3.57 -7.56
N GLY A 156 -1.04 -4.59 -8.31
CA GLY A 156 -2.43 -4.99 -8.36
C GLY A 156 -2.92 -5.59 -7.02
N ILE A 157 -2.12 -6.44 -6.37
CA ILE A 157 -2.43 -7.01 -5.05
C ILE A 157 -2.52 -5.89 -4.00
N LEU A 158 -1.56 -4.95 -4.04
CA LEU A 158 -1.60 -3.82 -3.12
C LEU A 158 -2.87 -3.00 -3.28
N TYR A 159 -3.22 -2.66 -4.52
CA TYR A 159 -4.46 -1.95 -4.79
C TYR A 159 -5.68 -2.74 -4.27
N ALA A 160 -5.75 -4.04 -4.59
CA ALA A 160 -6.81 -4.91 -4.10
C ALA A 160 -6.89 -4.92 -2.57
N TYR A 161 -5.74 -4.95 -1.89
CA TYR A 161 -5.67 -4.88 -0.44
C TYR A 161 -6.25 -3.58 0.13
N LEU A 162 -5.89 -2.42 -0.44
CA LEU A 162 -6.42 -1.11 -0.02
C LEU A 162 -7.95 -1.06 -0.16
N VAL A 163 -8.46 -1.55 -1.29
CA VAL A 163 -9.89 -1.58 -1.57
C VAL A 163 -10.63 -2.58 -0.68
N LEU A 164 -10.02 -3.73 -0.39
CA LEU A 164 -10.57 -4.70 0.56
C LEU A 164 -10.70 -4.08 1.97
N GLY A 165 -9.70 -3.29 2.39
CA GLY A 165 -9.77 -2.54 3.65
C GLY A 165 -11.00 -1.64 3.73
N SER A 166 -11.31 -0.91 2.65
CA SER A 166 -12.52 -0.09 2.56
C SER A 166 -13.80 -0.94 2.61
N ALA A 167 -13.84 -2.07 1.90
CA ALA A 167 -14.99 -2.99 1.94
C ALA A 167 -15.24 -3.53 3.36
N LEU A 168 -14.19 -3.96 4.05
CA LEU A 168 -14.26 -4.44 5.43
C LEU A 168 -14.67 -3.32 6.39
N GLY A 169 -14.19 -2.08 6.16
CA GLY A 169 -14.63 -0.91 6.90
C GLY A 169 -16.15 -0.72 6.85
N TRP A 170 -16.74 -0.79 5.67
CA TRP A 170 -18.19 -0.69 5.51
C TRP A 170 -18.95 -1.85 6.14
N ILE A 171 -18.40 -3.07 6.17
CA ILE A 171 -19.02 -4.24 6.79
C ILE A 171 -18.95 -4.19 8.33
N PHE A 172 -17.80 -3.86 8.90
CA PHE A 172 -17.55 -4.01 10.33
C PHE A 172 -17.58 -2.70 11.12
N THR A 173 -17.26 -1.57 10.48
CA THR A 173 -17.17 -0.24 11.10
C THR A 173 -17.89 0.83 10.28
N PRO A 174 -19.20 0.65 9.97
CA PRO A 174 -19.91 1.52 9.05
C PRO A 174 -19.98 2.98 9.49
N ILE A 175 -19.99 3.26 10.78
CA ILE A 175 -19.99 4.63 11.32
C ILE A 175 -18.70 5.36 10.92
N SER A 176 -17.56 4.73 11.13
CA SER A 176 -16.25 5.31 10.75
C SER A 176 -16.12 5.42 9.24
N ALA A 177 -16.50 4.38 8.50
CA ALA A 177 -16.45 4.37 7.04
C ALA A 177 -17.33 5.47 6.44
N ALA A 178 -18.53 5.71 6.98
CA ALA A 178 -19.44 6.76 6.52
C ALA A 178 -18.87 8.16 6.82
N ALA A 179 -18.21 8.34 7.96
CA ALA A 179 -17.58 9.61 8.34
C ALA A 179 -16.47 10.03 7.36
N ASP A 180 -15.71 9.07 6.80
CA ASP A 180 -14.69 9.34 5.78
C ASP A 180 -15.30 9.92 4.48
N PHE A 181 -16.58 9.68 4.23
CA PHE A 181 -17.36 10.24 3.12
C PHE A 181 -18.24 11.44 3.53
N GLY A 182 -18.11 11.92 4.77
CA GLY A 182 -18.84 13.07 5.28
C GLY A 182 -20.28 12.77 5.74
N PHE A 183 -20.65 11.48 5.91
CA PHE A 183 -21.96 11.11 6.41
C PHE A 183 -21.96 10.94 7.93
N VAL A 184 -22.97 11.47 8.61
CA VAL A 184 -23.27 11.15 10.02
C VAL A 184 -24.21 9.94 10.03
N PHE A 185 -23.63 8.72 10.02
CA PHE A 185 -24.36 7.48 9.76
C PHE A 185 -25.58 7.28 10.66
N ASN A 186 -25.46 7.58 11.96
CA ASN A 186 -26.52 7.38 12.94
C ASN A 186 -27.69 8.38 12.79
N GLU A 187 -27.51 9.49 12.06
CA GLU A 187 -28.55 10.48 11.80
C GLU A 187 -29.35 10.15 10.51
N LEU A 188 -28.89 9.19 9.74
CA LEU A 188 -29.57 8.76 8.54
C LEU A 188 -30.77 7.88 8.86
N SER A 189 -31.80 7.94 8.01
CA SER A 189 -32.90 6.98 8.08
C SER A 189 -32.40 5.54 7.86
N GLN A 190 -33.09 4.55 8.41
CA GLN A 190 -32.72 3.13 8.24
C GLN A 190 -32.60 2.71 6.77
N ALA A 191 -33.49 3.26 5.92
CA ALA A 191 -33.41 3.01 4.47
C ALA A 191 -32.15 3.58 3.84
N ALA A 192 -31.72 4.79 4.24
CA ALA A 192 -30.48 5.40 3.78
C ALA A 192 -29.24 4.65 4.28
N GLN A 193 -29.24 4.24 5.56
CA GLN A 193 -28.16 3.39 6.12
C GLN A 193 -27.99 2.09 5.34
N ASN A 194 -29.11 1.41 5.06
CA ASN A 194 -29.10 0.17 4.28
C ASN A 194 -28.60 0.41 2.84
N ALA A 195 -29.02 1.49 2.18
CA ALA A 195 -28.56 1.82 0.84
C ALA A 195 -27.03 2.07 0.83
N LEU A 196 -26.51 2.86 1.76
CA LEU A 196 -25.07 3.11 1.84
C LEU A 196 -24.29 1.82 2.11
N LEU A 197 -24.69 1.01 3.07
CA LEU A 197 -24.05 -0.27 3.37
C LEU A 197 -24.01 -1.18 2.16
N ARG A 198 -25.14 -1.36 1.49
CA ARG A 198 -25.25 -2.21 0.31
C ARG A 198 -24.39 -1.70 -0.84
N ASP A 199 -24.53 -0.42 -1.18
CA ASP A 199 -23.97 0.13 -2.40
C ASP A 199 -22.45 0.32 -2.27
N PHE A 200 -21.96 0.88 -1.16
CA PHE A 200 -20.52 1.03 -0.93
C PHE A 200 -19.82 -0.31 -0.72
N THR A 201 -20.40 -1.23 0.05
CA THR A 201 -19.82 -2.56 0.21
C THR A 201 -19.73 -3.29 -1.13
N SER A 202 -20.81 -3.28 -1.92
CA SER A 202 -20.81 -3.93 -3.24
C SER A 202 -19.80 -3.31 -4.18
N PHE A 203 -19.68 -1.97 -4.18
CA PHE A 203 -18.71 -1.22 -4.98
C PHE A 203 -17.28 -1.65 -4.67
N PHE A 204 -16.88 -1.64 -3.39
CA PHE A 204 -15.52 -1.99 -2.99
C PHE A 204 -15.22 -3.49 -3.16
N VAL A 205 -16.19 -4.38 -2.88
CA VAL A 205 -16.02 -5.82 -3.11
C VAL A 205 -15.88 -6.13 -4.60
N ALA A 206 -16.71 -5.55 -5.47
CA ALA A 206 -16.60 -5.75 -6.92
C ALA A 206 -15.23 -5.25 -7.45
N THR A 207 -14.80 -4.08 -7.00
CA THR A 207 -13.50 -3.52 -7.36
C THR A 207 -12.35 -4.42 -6.92
N PHE A 208 -12.39 -4.93 -5.69
CA PHE A 208 -11.44 -5.91 -5.19
C PHE A 208 -11.38 -7.15 -6.07
N LEU A 209 -12.53 -7.74 -6.40
CA LEU A 209 -12.61 -8.93 -7.24
C LEU A 209 -12.05 -8.69 -8.64
N PHE A 210 -12.37 -7.56 -9.28
CA PHE A 210 -11.82 -7.22 -10.59
C PHE A 210 -10.31 -7.05 -10.54
N MET A 211 -9.75 -6.43 -9.50
CA MET A 211 -8.31 -6.32 -9.33
C MET A 211 -7.65 -7.69 -9.15
N ILE A 212 -8.22 -8.58 -8.35
CA ILE A 212 -7.72 -9.94 -8.17
C ILE A 212 -7.75 -10.73 -9.49
N LEU A 213 -8.86 -10.63 -10.25
CA LEU A 213 -8.97 -11.25 -11.57
C LEU A 213 -7.90 -10.69 -12.53
N GLY A 214 -7.65 -9.38 -12.51
CA GLY A 214 -6.60 -8.74 -13.28
C GLY A 214 -5.21 -9.27 -12.92
N VAL A 215 -4.92 -9.41 -11.64
CA VAL A 215 -3.64 -9.92 -11.11
C VAL A 215 -3.41 -11.40 -11.51
N ILE A 216 -4.45 -12.23 -11.41
CA ILE A 216 -4.36 -13.67 -11.73
C ILE A 216 -4.20 -13.86 -13.23
N THR A 217 -5.08 -13.25 -14.02
CA THR A 217 -5.18 -13.49 -15.47
C THR A 217 -4.24 -12.63 -16.30
N LEU A 218 -3.75 -11.50 -15.76
CA LEU A 218 -3.03 -10.44 -16.50
C LEU A 218 -3.82 -9.95 -17.72
N ASN A 219 -5.14 -10.02 -17.66
CA ASN A 219 -6.01 -9.47 -18.69
C ASN A 219 -6.28 -7.98 -18.38
N PRO A 220 -5.91 -7.05 -19.30
CA PRO A 220 -6.04 -5.61 -19.08
C PRO A 220 -7.49 -5.16 -18.89
N ILE A 221 -8.48 -5.92 -19.37
CA ILE A 221 -9.90 -5.59 -19.23
C ILE A 221 -10.27 -5.40 -17.76
N TRP A 222 -9.83 -6.27 -16.88
CA TRP A 222 -10.14 -6.19 -15.45
C TRP A 222 -9.57 -4.91 -14.79
N PHE A 223 -8.37 -4.52 -15.17
CA PHE A 223 -7.76 -3.27 -14.70
C PHE A 223 -8.52 -2.05 -15.23
N PHE A 224 -8.93 -2.06 -16.49
CA PHE A 224 -9.73 -0.97 -17.06
C PHE A 224 -11.14 -0.90 -16.46
N SER A 225 -11.74 -2.02 -16.10
CA SER A 225 -13.03 -2.02 -15.40
C SER A 225 -12.93 -1.24 -14.08
N VAL A 226 -11.89 -1.47 -13.29
CA VAL A 226 -11.63 -0.70 -12.07
C VAL A 226 -11.34 0.77 -12.39
N ALA A 227 -10.51 1.04 -13.40
CA ALA A 227 -10.19 2.41 -13.80
C ALA A 227 -11.44 3.22 -14.17
N ILE A 228 -12.33 2.64 -14.96
CA ILE A 228 -13.59 3.28 -15.41
C ILE A 228 -14.47 3.60 -14.21
N ILE A 229 -14.56 2.71 -13.23
CA ILE A 229 -15.38 2.92 -12.03
C ILE A 229 -14.90 4.15 -11.27
N TYR A 230 -13.59 4.24 -10.95
CA TYR A 230 -13.05 5.34 -10.15
C TYR A 230 -12.91 6.64 -10.94
N ILE A 231 -12.50 6.59 -12.20
CA ILE A 231 -12.45 7.79 -13.06
C ILE A 231 -13.88 8.32 -13.29
N GLY A 232 -14.85 7.41 -13.47
CA GLY A 232 -16.27 7.77 -13.55
C GLY A 232 -16.75 8.46 -12.27
N ALA A 233 -16.43 7.91 -11.10
CA ALA A 233 -16.76 8.52 -9.81
C ALA A 233 -16.15 9.93 -9.69
N ALA A 234 -14.87 10.12 -10.05
CA ALA A 234 -14.23 11.43 -10.05
C ALA A 234 -14.93 12.43 -11.00
N ILE A 235 -15.30 12.00 -12.19
CA ILE A 235 -16.04 12.84 -13.15
C ILE A 235 -17.41 13.22 -12.59
N PHE A 236 -18.17 12.26 -12.06
CA PHE A 236 -19.49 12.55 -11.48
C PHE A 236 -19.41 13.43 -10.23
N ASN A 237 -18.33 13.30 -9.44
CA ASN A 237 -18.06 14.21 -8.33
C ASN A 237 -17.84 15.65 -8.84
N LEU A 238 -17.05 15.84 -9.89
CA LEU A 238 -16.90 17.16 -10.53
C LEU A 238 -18.23 17.68 -11.08
N ILE A 239 -19.03 16.86 -11.71
CA ILE A 239 -20.37 17.25 -12.20
C ILE A 239 -21.24 17.68 -11.01
N ALA A 240 -21.23 16.96 -9.89
CA ALA A 240 -21.97 17.34 -8.69
C ALA A 240 -21.54 18.73 -8.17
N ILE A 241 -20.24 19.03 -8.17
CA ILE A 241 -19.72 20.33 -7.75
C ILE A 241 -20.19 21.45 -8.71
N TYR A 242 -19.97 21.29 -10.01
CA TYR A 242 -20.16 22.39 -10.97
C TYR A 242 -21.62 22.52 -11.45
N VAL A 243 -22.39 21.43 -11.52
CA VAL A 243 -23.77 21.45 -12.03
C VAL A 243 -24.77 21.56 -10.89
N HIS A 244 -24.53 20.87 -9.79
CA HIS A 244 -25.48 20.83 -8.65
C HIS A 244 -25.05 21.72 -7.47
N GLY A 245 -23.93 22.43 -7.58
CA GLY A 245 -23.47 23.35 -6.54
C GLY A 245 -23.11 22.68 -5.20
N THR A 246 -22.71 21.42 -5.23
CA THR A 246 -22.25 20.74 -4.01
C THR A 246 -20.93 21.31 -3.52
N VAL A 247 -20.66 21.15 -2.23
CA VAL A 247 -19.44 21.68 -1.62
C VAL A 247 -18.19 21.02 -2.24
N TYR A 248 -17.21 21.84 -2.61
CA TYR A 248 -15.93 21.37 -3.10
C TYR A 248 -15.27 20.46 -2.05
N ASN A 249 -14.86 19.28 -2.46
CA ASN A 249 -14.07 18.36 -1.65
C ASN A 249 -12.91 17.79 -2.49
N GLN A 250 -11.89 17.28 -1.84
CA GLN A 250 -10.72 16.70 -2.51
C GLN A 250 -10.91 15.23 -2.91
N ILE A 251 -12.07 14.64 -2.67
CA ILE A 251 -12.33 13.20 -2.89
C ILE A 251 -12.13 12.86 -4.37
N PHE A 252 -12.56 13.74 -5.30
CA PHE A 252 -12.38 13.50 -6.74
C PHE A 252 -10.91 13.33 -7.15
N VAL A 253 -9.97 13.98 -6.44
CA VAL A 253 -8.52 13.82 -6.70
C VAL A 253 -8.07 12.43 -6.31
N PHE A 254 -8.51 11.92 -5.15
CA PHE A 254 -8.23 10.56 -4.71
C PHE A 254 -8.85 9.53 -5.65
N GLU A 255 -10.09 9.72 -6.06
CA GLU A 255 -10.78 8.86 -7.02
C GLU A 255 -10.04 8.83 -8.36
N PHE A 256 -9.58 9.99 -8.86
CA PHE A 256 -8.81 10.06 -10.09
C PHE A 256 -7.45 9.33 -9.97
N ILE A 257 -6.74 9.47 -8.85
CA ILE A 257 -5.49 8.74 -8.58
C ILE A 257 -5.76 7.24 -8.51
N LEU A 258 -6.81 6.82 -7.78
CA LEU A 258 -7.21 5.42 -7.66
C LEU A 258 -7.63 4.82 -9.01
N GLY A 259 -8.28 5.58 -9.88
CA GLY A 259 -8.62 5.13 -11.23
C GLY A 259 -7.41 5.10 -12.19
N SER A 260 -6.50 6.06 -12.06
CA SER A 260 -5.30 6.13 -12.91
C SER A 260 -4.34 4.98 -12.66
N TRP A 261 -4.23 4.49 -11.44
CA TRP A 261 -3.35 3.38 -11.09
C TRP A 261 -3.67 2.10 -11.88
N PRO A 262 -4.88 1.50 -11.81
CA PRO A 262 -5.22 0.34 -12.62
C PRO A 262 -5.19 0.64 -14.14
N ALA A 263 -5.52 1.85 -14.58
CA ALA A 263 -5.38 2.22 -15.99
C ALA A 263 -3.93 2.06 -16.48
N ILE A 264 -2.96 2.55 -15.71
CA ILE A 264 -1.53 2.41 -16.02
C ILE A 264 -1.12 0.94 -16.05
N LEU A 265 -1.59 0.11 -15.11
CA LEU A 265 -1.31 -1.33 -15.11
C LEU A 265 -1.86 -2.01 -16.38
N GLY A 266 -3.11 -1.71 -16.74
CA GLY A 266 -3.74 -2.24 -17.96
C GLY A 266 -3.02 -1.83 -19.23
N LEU A 267 -2.69 -0.53 -19.38
CA LEU A 267 -1.93 -0.02 -20.53
C LEU A 267 -0.55 -0.67 -20.61
N THR A 268 0.12 -0.86 -19.49
CA THR A 268 1.44 -1.49 -19.45
C THR A 268 1.40 -2.94 -19.97
N ILE A 269 0.33 -3.69 -19.72
CA ILE A 269 0.13 -5.04 -20.25
C ILE A 269 -0.04 -5.01 -21.77
N ILE A 270 -0.87 -4.09 -22.30
CA ILE A 270 -1.10 -3.97 -23.76
C ILE A 270 0.20 -3.65 -24.49
N LEU A 271 0.90 -2.58 -24.06
CA LEU A 271 2.13 -2.12 -24.70
C LEU A 271 3.22 -3.20 -24.74
N LYS A 272 3.23 -4.12 -23.78
CA LYS A 272 4.19 -5.22 -23.80
C LYS A 272 3.77 -6.35 -24.74
N ASN A 273 2.50 -6.68 -24.76
CA ASN A 273 1.99 -7.72 -25.66
C ASN A 273 2.25 -7.35 -27.14
N ASP A 274 2.09 -6.07 -27.48
CA ASP A 274 2.37 -5.58 -28.84
C ASP A 274 3.86 -5.66 -29.19
N ARG A 275 4.76 -5.31 -28.24
CA ARG A 275 6.21 -5.42 -28.45
C ARG A 275 6.70 -6.85 -28.63
N THR A 276 6.03 -7.83 -28.03
CA THR A 276 6.36 -9.24 -28.24
C THR A 276 5.87 -9.74 -29.57
N LYS A 277 4.71 -9.32 -30.06
CA LYS A 277 4.21 -9.67 -31.40
C LYS A 277 5.10 -9.11 -32.52
N ASN A 278 5.55 -7.84 -32.40
CA ASN A 278 6.40 -7.20 -33.44
C ASN A 278 7.85 -7.71 -33.47
N LYS A 279 8.29 -8.56 -32.55
CA LYS A 279 9.61 -9.21 -32.60
C LYS A 279 9.61 -10.53 -33.39
N PHE A 280 8.45 -11.02 -33.79
CA PHE A 280 8.26 -12.23 -34.57
C PHE A 280 7.77 -11.96 -36.00
N LEU A 281 7.65 -10.69 -36.38
CA LEU A 281 7.50 -10.19 -37.75
C LEU A 281 8.83 -9.56 -38.22
#